data_862a7563be4a9439e30aaa9d85ad5cb7
#
_entry.id   862a7563be4a9439e30aaa9d85ad5cb7
#
_cell.length_a   1.000
_cell.length_b   1.000
_cell.length_c   1.000
_cell.angle_alpha   90.00
_cell.angle_beta   90.00
_cell.angle_gamma   90.00
#
_symmetry.space_group_name_H-M   'P 1'
#
loop_
_entity.id
_entity.type
_entity.pdbx_description
1 polymer ?
#
loop_
_entity_poly.entity_id
_entity_poly.type
_entity_poly.pdbx_seq_one_letter_code
_entity_poly.pdbx_strand_id
1 'polypeptide(L)'
;DDLHNLGSPSWLSSAFNNLVESFPANLHIIITSRTTPDFNTAKLSAKRNLLRIESGDLNFDPEETEKLLNEIYGISHSRDDLNVLEDRIEGWITGLHLILQAYGNDFSRITSRKQIVDETIFGYFAEDIYGNLDEATQNFLVSTSLLDTFTPELCNDILSIKESKRILSDL
;
A
#
# COMPACT_ATOMS: atom_id res chain seq x y z
N ASP A 1 14.73 -1.30 -5.85
CA ASP A 1 13.70 -1.59 -4.85
C ASP A 1 13.55 -0.36 -3.94
N ASP A 2 12.33 -0.07 -3.50
CA ASP A 2 12.02 1.02 -2.57
C ASP A 2 12.60 2.40 -2.96
N LEU A 3 12.42 2.75 -4.22
CA LEU A 3 12.99 3.99 -4.79
C LEU A 3 12.61 5.25 -3.99
N HIS A 4 11.44 5.27 -3.36
CA HIS A 4 10.95 6.38 -2.53
C HIS A 4 11.92 6.73 -1.38
N ASN A 5 12.71 5.78 -0.88
CA ASN A 5 13.72 6.04 0.16
C ASN A 5 14.86 6.96 -0.29
N LEU A 6 15.06 7.11 -1.60
CA LEU A 6 16.04 8.07 -2.13
C LEU A 6 15.49 9.50 -2.15
N GLY A 7 14.22 9.71 -1.85
CA GLY A 7 13.54 10.98 -2.09
C GLY A 7 13.43 11.28 -3.58
N SER A 8 13.27 12.55 -3.93
CA SER A 8 13.19 13.01 -5.33
C SER A 8 14.33 13.99 -5.67
N PRO A 9 15.60 13.57 -5.61
CA PRO A 9 16.69 14.45 -5.97
C PRO A 9 16.68 14.73 -7.49
N SER A 10 16.84 15.97 -7.89
CA SER A 10 16.74 16.41 -9.30
C SER A 10 17.70 15.68 -10.25
N TRP A 11 18.83 15.20 -9.73
CA TRP A 11 19.79 14.43 -10.51
C TRP A 11 19.28 13.03 -10.88
N LEU A 12 18.40 12.44 -10.05
CA LEU A 12 17.91 11.08 -10.25
C LEU A 12 17.05 10.98 -11.51
N SER A 13 16.10 11.90 -11.70
CA SER A 13 15.26 11.95 -12.92
C SER A 13 16.11 12.14 -14.17
N SER A 14 17.11 13.03 -14.09
CA SER A 14 18.03 13.28 -15.21
C SER A 14 18.89 12.05 -15.55
N ALA A 15 19.45 11.40 -14.52
CA ALA A 15 20.25 10.20 -14.69
C ALA A 15 19.41 9.04 -15.26
N PHE A 16 18.20 8.83 -14.76
CA PHE A 16 17.28 7.80 -15.25
C PHE A 16 16.91 8.04 -16.71
N ASN A 17 16.53 9.26 -17.10
CA ASN A 17 16.15 9.59 -18.47
C ASN A 17 17.32 9.36 -19.45
N ASN A 18 18.55 9.72 -19.06
CA ASN A 18 19.74 9.48 -19.88
C ASN A 18 20.05 7.99 -20.02
N LEU A 19 19.94 7.23 -18.93
CA LEU A 19 20.16 5.79 -18.94
C LEU A 19 19.17 5.08 -19.87
N VAL A 20 17.88 5.37 -19.74
CA VAL A 20 16.81 4.72 -20.51
C VAL A 20 16.98 4.92 -22.02
N GLU A 21 17.49 6.08 -22.46
CA GLU A 21 17.76 6.33 -23.88
C GLU A 21 18.90 5.47 -24.43
N SER A 22 19.78 4.99 -23.56
CA SER A 22 20.99 4.22 -23.91
C SER A 22 20.84 2.71 -23.72
N PHE A 23 19.69 2.24 -23.21
CA PHE A 23 19.52 0.83 -22.86
C PHE A 23 19.49 -0.07 -24.10
N PRO A 24 20.23 -1.18 -24.07
CA PRO A 24 20.09 -2.22 -25.07
C PRO A 24 18.70 -2.89 -24.95
N ALA A 25 18.19 -3.39 -26.07
CA ALA A 25 16.83 -3.95 -26.15
C ALA A 25 16.57 -5.18 -25.24
N ASN A 26 17.63 -5.81 -24.76
CA ASN A 26 17.57 -6.97 -23.87
C ASN A 26 17.70 -6.61 -22.39
N LEU A 27 17.74 -5.34 -22.01
CA LEU A 27 17.79 -4.90 -20.63
C LEU A 27 16.37 -4.55 -20.14
N HIS A 28 15.99 -5.16 -19.04
CA HIS A 28 14.75 -4.86 -18.35
C HIS A 28 15.06 -4.32 -16.96
N ILE A 29 14.36 -3.26 -16.56
CA ILE A 29 14.49 -2.67 -15.22
C ILE A 29 13.13 -2.76 -14.55
N ILE A 30 13.14 -3.26 -13.31
CA ILE A 30 11.98 -3.25 -12.43
C ILE A 30 12.27 -2.26 -11.31
N ILE A 31 11.35 -1.33 -11.10
CA ILE A 31 11.42 -0.31 -10.05
C ILE A 31 10.18 -0.46 -9.18
N THR A 32 10.40 -0.59 -7.87
CA THR A 32 9.33 -0.55 -6.90
C THR A 32 9.42 0.76 -6.11
N SER A 33 8.26 1.35 -5.81
CA SER A 33 8.18 2.59 -5.03
C SER A 33 6.79 2.73 -4.43
N ARG A 34 6.68 3.28 -3.23
CA ARG A 34 5.39 3.62 -2.61
C ARG A 34 4.77 4.88 -3.24
N THR A 35 5.61 5.75 -3.81
CA THR A 35 5.16 6.97 -4.48
C THR A 35 5.49 6.90 -5.97
N THR A 36 4.71 7.59 -6.80
CA THR A 36 4.99 7.67 -8.23
C THR A 36 6.31 8.42 -8.45
N PRO A 37 7.32 7.78 -9.06
CA PRO A 37 8.59 8.45 -9.34
C PRO A 37 8.41 9.59 -10.35
N ASP A 38 9.12 10.70 -10.13
CA ASP A 38 9.14 11.83 -11.05
C ASP A 38 10.08 11.57 -12.25
N PHE A 39 9.72 10.57 -13.05
CA PHE A 39 10.44 10.23 -14.28
C PHE A 39 9.64 10.66 -15.51
N ASN A 40 10.32 11.14 -16.53
CA ASN A 40 9.67 11.41 -17.82
C ASN A 40 9.40 10.10 -18.56
N THR A 41 8.26 9.46 -18.25
CA THR A 41 7.87 8.17 -18.82
C THR A 41 7.09 8.28 -20.13
N ALA A 42 6.76 9.48 -20.61
CA ALA A 42 5.93 9.69 -21.80
C ALA A 42 6.52 9.02 -23.05
N LYS A 43 7.83 9.15 -23.27
CA LYS A 43 8.51 8.50 -24.41
C LYS A 43 8.50 6.98 -24.32
N LEU A 44 8.64 6.43 -23.11
CA LEU A 44 8.61 4.99 -22.85
C LEU A 44 7.22 4.42 -23.12
N SER A 45 6.19 5.10 -22.62
CA SER A 45 4.79 4.74 -22.83
C SER A 45 4.44 4.77 -24.33
N ALA A 46 4.85 5.82 -25.04
CA ALA A 46 4.62 5.94 -26.49
C ALA A 46 5.27 4.81 -27.30
N LYS A 47 6.42 4.31 -26.84
CA LYS A 47 7.14 3.18 -27.47
C LYS A 47 6.68 1.81 -26.96
N ARG A 48 5.71 1.75 -26.04
CA ARG A 48 5.26 0.53 -25.35
C ARG A 48 6.40 -0.19 -24.59
N ASN A 49 7.37 0.56 -24.09
CA ASN A 49 8.51 0.06 -23.32
C ASN A 49 8.34 0.30 -21.83
N LEU A 50 7.15 0.66 -21.38
CA LEU A 50 6.80 0.83 -19.98
C LEU A 50 5.57 -0.01 -19.64
N LEU A 51 5.72 -0.85 -18.63
CA LEU A 51 4.61 -1.46 -17.91
C LEU A 51 4.52 -0.76 -16.56
N ARG A 52 3.36 -0.26 -16.20
CA ARG A 52 3.07 0.26 -14.88
C ARG A 52 2.13 -0.73 -14.19
N ILE A 53 2.49 -1.10 -12.98
CA ILE A 53 1.68 -1.93 -12.09
C ILE A 53 1.38 -1.06 -10.87
N GLU A 54 0.11 -0.81 -10.60
CA GLU A 54 -0.35 0.01 -9.48
C GLU A 54 -0.88 -0.88 -8.35
N SER A 55 -1.14 -0.31 -7.18
CA SER A 55 -1.61 -1.08 -6.02
C SER A 55 -2.86 -1.90 -6.31
N GLY A 56 -3.80 -1.35 -7.09
CA GLY A 56 -5.01 -2.06 -7.50
C GLY A 56 -4.75 -3.30 -8.36
N ASP A 57 -3.65 -3.31 -9.15
CA ASP A 57 -3.25 -4.48 -9.95
C ASP A 57 -2.63 -5.60 -9.09
N LEU A 58 -2.23 -5.27 -7.85
CA LEU A 58 -1.60 -6.20 -6.89
C LEU A 58 -2.57 -6.72 -5.84
N ASN A 59 -3.75 -6.12 -5.73
CA ASN A 59 -4.78 -6.63 -4.83
C ASN A 59 -5.30 -7.97 -5.34
N PHE A 60 -5.42 -8.92 -4.42
CA PHE A 60 -6.02 -10.22 -4.73
C PHE A 60 -7.52 -10.07 -4.95
N ASP A 61 -8.01 -10.71 -5.99
CA ASP A 61 -9.45 -10.90 -6.15
C ASP A 61 -9.95 -12.05 -5.23
N PRO A 62 -11.28 -12.19 -5.05
CA PRO A 62 -11.84 -13.25 -4.20
C PRO A 62 -11.47 -14.67 -4.65
N GLU A 63 -11.26 -14.92 -5.95
CA GLU A 63 -10.87 -16.23 -6.46
C GLU A 63 -9.41 -16.54 -6.12
N GLU A 64 -8.54 -15.54 -6.22
CA GLU A 64 -7.13 -15.62 -5.84
C GLU A 64 -6.98 -15.83 -4.33
N THR A 65 -7.75 -15.09 -3.52
CA THR A 65 -7.78 -15.28 -2.06
C THR A 65 -8.25 -16.67 -1.69
N GLU A 66 -9.35 -17.16 -2.29
CA GLU A 66 -9.87 -18.51 -2.06
C GLU A 66 -8.84 -19.57 -2.42
N LYS A 67 -8.18 -19.43 -3.55
CA LYS A 67 -7.14 -20.33 -4.01
C LYS A 67 -5.94 -20.34 -3.06
N LEU A 68 -5.50 -19.17 -2.62
CA LEU A 68 -4.40 -19.04 -1.66
C LEU A 68 -4.74 -19.74 -0.34
N LEU A 69 -5.93 -19.54 0.20
CA LEU A 69 -6.39 -20.17 1.43
C LEU A 69 -6.43 -21.70 1.30
N ASN A 70 -7.00 -22.23 0.22
CA ASN A 70 -7.16 -23.65 0.01
C ASN A 70 -5.84 -24.36 -0.33
N GLU A 71 -5.07 -23.83 -1.30
CA GLU A 71 -3.92 -24.54 -1.86
C GLU A 71 -2.64 -24.31 -1.05
N ILE A 72 -2.45 -23.13 -0.48
CA ILE A 72 -1.21 -22.79 0.24
C ILE A 72 -1.38 -22.98 1.73
N TYR A 73 -2.48 -22.49 2.30
CA TYR A 73 -2.70 -22.58 3.75
C TYR A 73 -3.49 -23.82 4.17
N GLY A 74 -4.16 -24.52 3.24
CA GLY A 74 -4.96 -25.71 3.54
C GLY A 74 -6.16 -25.42 4.44
N ILE A 75 -6.70 -24.19 4.35
CA ILE A 75 -7.78 -23.70 5.19
C ILE A 75 -9.11 -23.91 4.48
N SER A 76 -10.00 -24.68 5.11
CA SER A 76 -11.39 -24.83 4.65
C SER A 76 -12.25 -23.72 5.24
N HIS A 77 -13.04 -23.08 4.43
CA HIS A 77 -13.92 -21.98 4.81
C HIS A 77 -15.28 -22.08 4.08
N SER A 78 -16.29 -21.42 4.62
CA SER A 78 -17.56 -21.23 3.92
C SER A 78 -17.49 -20.03 2.98
N ARG A 79 -18.45 -19.90 2.07
CA ARG A 79 -18.53 -18.71 1.20
C ARG A 79 -18.80 -17.43 2.00
N ASP A 80 -19.59 -17.53 3.05
CA ASP A 80 -19.89 -16.40 3.93
C ASP A 80 -18.64 -15.94 4.70
N ASP A 81 -17.84 -16.87 5.17
CA ASP A 81 -16.56 -16.55 5.82
C ASP A 81 -15.60 -15.84 4.88
N LEU A 82 -15.52 -16.31 3.62
CA LEU A 82 -14.68 -15.66 2.61
C LEU A 82 -15.15 -14.23 2.35
N ASN A 83 -16.44 -14.00 2.17
CA ASN A 83 -16.98 -12.67 1.96
C ASN A 83 -16.66 -11.74 3.13
N VAL A 84 -16.80 -12.21 4.38
CA VAL A 84 -16.45 -11.41 5.58
C VAL A 84 -14.96 -11.09 5.62
N LEU A 85 -14.11 -12.01 5.19
CA LEU A 85 -12.67 -11.78 5.12
C LEU A 85 -12.33 -10.75 4.04
N GLU A 86 -12.89 -10.90 2.83
CA GLU A 86 -12.69 -9.99 1.70
C GLU A 86 -13.10 -8.55 2.03
N ASP A 87 -14.26 -8.37 2.68
CA ASP A 87 -14.73 -7.06 3.15
C ASP A 87 -13.75 -6.38 4.12
N ARG A 88 -12.85 -7.15 4.72
CA ARG A 88 -11.87 -6.64 5.70
C ARG A 88 -10.51 -6.38 5.12
N ILE A 89 -10.06 -7.22 4.20
CA ILE A 89 -8.71 -7.13 3.62
C ILE A 89 -8.71 -6.34 2.31
N GLU A 90 -9.84 -6.25 1.62
CA GLU A 90 -9.98 -5.56 0.33
C GLU A 90 -8.88 -5.98 -0.66
N GLY A 91 -8.56 -7.29 -0.66
CA GLY A 91 -7.50 -7.87 -1.49
C GLY A 91 -6.06 -7.61 -0.98
N TRP A 92 -5.89 -6.98 0.20
CA TRP A 92 -4.55 -6.71 0.75
C TRP A 92 -3.91 -7.98 1.32
N ILE A 93 -3.00 -8.56 0.54
CA ILE A 93 -2.40 -9.87 0.85
C ILE A 93 -1.56 -9.89 2.14
N THR A 94 -0.86 -8.78 2.45
CA THR A 94 -0.10 -8.69 3.71
C THR A 94 -1.05 -8.69 4.91
N GLY A 95 -2.19 -8.02 4.80
CA GLY A 95 -3.25 -8.05 5.83
C GLY A 95 -3.78 -9.47 6.06
N LEU A 96 -4.05 -10.20 4.98
CA LEU A 96 -4.43 -11.60 5.07
C LEU A 96 -3.36 -12.43 5.83
N HIS A 97 -2.10 -12.26 5.46
CA HIS A 97 -0.99 -12.99 6.08
C HIS A 97 -0.89 -12.71 7.59
N LEU A 98 -1.00 -11.45 7.99
CA LEU A 98 -1.00 -11.03 9.39
C LEU A 98 -2.19 -11.60 10.17
N ILE A 99 -3.38 -11.60 9.56
CA ILE A 99 -4.58 -12.21 10.16
C ILE A 99 -4.37 -13.71 10.38
N LEU A 100 -3.87 -14.43 9.37
CA LEU A 100 -3.62 -15.86 9.48
C LEU A 100 -2.51 -16.18 10.50
N GLN A 101 -1.49 -15.34 10.59
CA GLN A 101 -0.45 -15.48 11.61
C GLN A 101 -1.01 -15.30 13.02
N ALA A 102 -1.90 -14.33 13.22
CA ALA A 102 -2.47 -14.02 14.53
C ALA A 102 -3.52 -15.06 15.00
N TYR A 103 -4.35 -15.53 14.08
CA TYR A 103 -5.50 -16.39 14.43
C TYR A 103 -5.34 -17.85 13.98
N GLY A 104 -4.29 -18.15 13.21
CA GLY A 104 -4.10 -19.49 12.62
C GLY A 104 -5.23 -19.83 11.66
N ASN A 105 -5.57 -21.12 11.61
CA ASN A 105 -6.59 -21.64 10.68
C ASN A 105 -8.01 -21.57 11.25
N ASP A 106 -8.23 -20.88 12.38
CA ASP A 106 -9.54 -20.78 13.02
C ASP A 106 -10.34 -19.62 12.43
N PHE A 107 -10.98 -19.88 11.30
CA PHE A 107 -11.81 -18.89 10.59
C PHE A 107 -12.97 -18.35 11.45
N SER A 108 -13.49 -19.15 12.38
CA SER A 108 -14.57 -18.70 13.28
C SER A 108 -14.13 -17.54 14.15
N ARG A 109 -12.85 -17.49 14.50
CA ARG A 109 -12.26 -16.38 15.28
C ARG A 109 -12.04 -15.16 14.41
N ILE A 110 -11.67 -15.36 13.13
CA ILE A 110 -11.44 -14.28 12.17
C ILE A 110 -12.77 -13.58 11.87
N THR A 111 -13.84 -14.35 11.62
CA THR A 111 -15.14 -13.81 11.18
C THR A 111 -16.02 -13.30 12.34
N SER A 112 -15.87 -13.85 13.57
CA SER A 112 -16.71 -13.51 14.71
C SER A 112 -16.42 -12.15 15.34
N ARG A 113 -15.23 -11.57 15.17
CA ARG A 113 -14.85 -10.29 15.77
C ARG A 113 -15.14 -9.11 14.84
N LYS A 114 -15.94 -8.16 15.31
CA LYS A 114 -16.25 -6.90 14.59
C LYS A 114 -15.04 -6.00 14.35
N GLN A 115 -13.95 -6.17 15.10
CA GLN A 115 -12.71 -5.43 14.97
C GLN A 115 -11.54 -6.41 15.12
N ILE A 116 -10.79 -6.61 14.04
CA ILE A 116 -9.48 -7.23 14.09
C ILE A 116 -8.47 -6.12 14.40
N VAL A 117 -8.42 -5.70 15.65
CA VAL A 117 -7.27 -4.96 16.17
C VAL A 117 -6.48 -5.95 16.99
N ASP A 118 -5.66 -6.73 16.31
CA ASP A 118 -4.71 -7.60 16.97
C ASP A 118 -3.41 -6.83 17.20
N GLU A 119 -2.73 -7.11 18.29
CA GLU A 119 -1.41 -6.54 18.60
C GLU A 119 -0.42 -6.73 17.45
N THR A 120 -0.52 -7.83 16.71
CA THR A 120 0.36 -8.14 15.56
C THR A 120 0.12 -7.18 14.40
N ILE A 121 -1.16 -6.95 14.03
CA ILE A 121 -1.53 -6.03 12.96
C ILE A 121 -1.21 -4.59 13.37
N PHE A 122 -1.55 -4.23 14.61
CA PHE A 122 -1.21 -2.93 15.18
C PHE A 122 0.31 -2.71 15.21
N GLY A 123 1.08 -3.72 15.63
CA GLY A 123 2.54 -3.67 15.64
C GLY A 123 3.11 -3.41 14.25
N TYR A 124 2.62 -4.11 13.22
CA TYR A 124 3.03 -3.88 11.84
C TYR A 124 2.75 -2.45 11.38
N PHE A 125 1.54 -1.95 11.61
CA PHE A 125 1.22 -0.56 11.26
C PHE A 125 2.06 0.45 12.03
N ALA A 126 2.29 0.21 13.33
CA ALA A 126 3.06 1.12 14.17
C ALA A 126 4.55 1.15 13.79
N GLU A 127 5.15 0.00 13.48
CA GLU A 127 6.57 -0.12 13.20
C GLU A 127 6.90 0.13 11.73
N ASP A 128 6.20 -0.55 10.80
CA ASP A 128 6.57 -0.55 9.39
C ASP A 128 5.95 0.61 8.60
N ILE A 129 4.81 1.14 9.04
CA ILE A 129 4.14 2.24 8.34
C ILE A 129 4.33 3.54 9.11
N TYR A 130 3.72 3.64 10.30
CA TYR A 130 3.73 4.88 11.08
C TYR A 130 5.13 5.30 11.52
N GLY A 131 5.96 4.35 11.97
CA GLY A 131 7.33 4.62 12.43
C GLY A 131 8.27 5.17 11.36
N ASN A 132 7.97 4.91 10.08
CA ASN A 132 8.76 5.38 8.94
C ASN A 132 8.28 6.73 8.38
N LEU A 133 7.17 7.30 8.90
CA LEU A 133 6.68 8.61 8.50
C LEU A 133 7.45 9.72 9.22
N ASP A 134 7.55 10.89 8.60
CA ASP A 134 8.08 12.09 9.25
C ASP A 134 7.14 12.56 10.38
N GLU A 135 7.71 13.30 11.33
CA GLU A 135 6.99 13.75 12.53
C GLU A 135 5.74 14.59 12.20
N ALA A 136 5.78 15.38 11.14
CA ALA A 136 4.63 16.21 10.73
C ALA A 136 3.47 15.34 10.24
N THR A 137 3.78 14.31 9.46
CA THR A 137 2.81 13.33 8.96
C THR A 137 2.26 12.46 10.09
N GLN A 138 3.12 12.01 11.03
CA GLN A 138 2.69 11.28 12.22
C GLN A 138 1.69 12.10 13.06
N ASN A 139 2.03 13.36 13.35
CA ASN A 139 1.18 14.26 14.10
C ASN A 139 -0.14 14.55 13.38
N PHE A 140 -0.10 14.67 12.04
CA PHE A 140 -1.30 14.83 11.22
C PHE A 140 -2.23 13.64 11.35
N LEU A 141 -1.72 12.41 11.19
CA LEU A 141 -2.50 11.18 11.31
C LEU A 141 -3.13 11.02 12.70
N VAL A 142 -2.35 11.24 13.77
CA VAL A 142 -2.87 11.17 15.13
C VAL A 142 -3.99 12.20 15.37
N SER A 143 -3.76 13.44 14.91
CA SER A 143 -4.72 14.52 15.14
C SER A 143 -6.01 14.37 14.32
N THR A 144 -5.94 13.71 13.15
CA THR A 144 -7.11 13.47 12.29
C THR A 144 -7.80 12.12 12.53
N SER A 145 -7.22 11.25 13.37
CA SER A 145 -7.71 9.88 13.62
C SER A 145 -9.13 9.79 14.19
N LEU A 146 -9.67 10.87 14.73
CA LEU A 146 -11.03 10.95 15.26
C LEU A 146 -12.08 11.33 14.21
N LEU A 147 -11.65 11.66 12.98
CA LEU A 147 -12.53 12.08 11.90
C LEU A 147 -12.84 10.88 11.00
N ASP A 148 -14.11 10.59 10.80
CA ASP A 148 -14.54 9.53 9.87
C ASP A 148 -14.24 9.90 8.41
N THR A 149 -14.40 11.18 8.08
CA THR A 149 -14.09 11.74 6.75
C THR A 149 -13.53 13.14 6.91
N PHE A 150 -12.61 13.53 6.04
CA PHE A 150 -12.03 14.86 6.09
C PHE A 150 -11.59 15.34 4.70
N THR A 151 -11.50 16.68 4.57
CA THR A 151 -10.92 17.34 3.39
C THR A 151 -9.65 18.08 3.79
N PRO A 152 -8.76 18.40 2.84
CA PRO A 152 -7.57 19.19 3.13
C PRO A 152 -7.89 20.51 3.82
N GLU A 153 -9.00 21.16 3.42
CA GLU A 153 -9.45 22.43 3.99
C GLU A 153 -9.85 22.27 5.46
N LEU A 154 -10.66 21.24 5.76
CA LEU A 154 -11.07 20.96 7.14
C LEU A 154 -9.86 20.65 8.03
N CYS A 155 -8.91 19.86 7.53
CA CYS A 155 -7.68 19.57 8.28
C CYS A 155 -6.85 20.84 8.52
N ASN A 156 -6.74 21.72 7.53
CA ASN A 156 -6.03 22.97 7.67
C ASN A 156 -6.65 23.84 8.77
N ASP A 157 -7.99 23.92 8.82
CA ASP A 157 -8.71 24.71 9.81
C ASP A 157 -8.56 24.14 11.22
N ILE A 158 -8.73 22.82 11.37
CA ILE A 158 -8.64 22.16 12.69
C ILE A 158 -7.22 22.20 13.24
N LEU A 159 -6.22 21.90 12.41
CA LEU A 159 -4.82 21.77 12.84
C LEU A 159 -4.04 23.10 12.76
N SER A 160 -4.67 24.17 12.22
CA SER A 160 -4.01 25.45 11.98
C SER A 160 -2.75 25.34 11.12
N ILE A 161 -2.77 24.46 10.11
CA ILE A 161 -1.69 24.24 9.14
C ILE A 161 -2.14 24.66 7.73
N LYS A 162 -1.25 24.60 6.75
CA LYS A 162 -1.57 24.91 5.34
C LYS A 162 -1.16 23.82 4.36
N GLU A 163 -0.64 22.71 4.89
CA GLU A 163 0.03 21.67 4.10
C GLU A 163 -0.75 20.36 4.03
N SER A 164 -2.00 20.34 4.54
CA SER A 164 -2.79 19.11 4.60
C SER A 164 -2.95 18.43 3.23
N LYS A 165 -3.10 19.23 2.16
CA LYS A 165 -3.19 18.69 0.80
C LYS A 165 -1.91 17.96 0.38
N ARG A 166 -0.74 18.49 0.72
CA ARG A 166 0.55 17.85 0.44
C ARG A 166 0.68 16.56 1.25
N ILE A 167 0.44 16.63 2.55
CA ILE A 167 0.52 15.46 3.44
C ILE A 167 -0.41 14.33 2.95
N LEU A 168 -1.65 14.65 2.59
CA LEU A 168 -2.61 13.67 2.06
C LEU A 168 -2.24 13.11 0.68
N SER A 169 -1.43 13.83 -0.08
CA SER A 169 -0.93 13.36 -1.37
C SER A 169 0.31 12.47 -1.24
N ASP A 170 1.03 12.61 -0.12
CA ASP A 170 2.25 11.87 0.19
C ASP A 170 1.96 10.58 1.00
N LEU A 171 0.74 10.43 1.56
CA LEU A 171 0.21 9.22 2.22
C LEU A 171 -0.31 8.21 1.21
#